data_f391fe4181eefc6ff40788cd6bf5235c
#
_entry.id   f391fe4181eefc6ff40788cd6bf5235c
#
_cell.length_a   1.000
_cell.length_b   1.000
_cell.length_c   1.000
_cell.angle_alpha   90.00
_cell.angle_beta   90.00
_cell.angle_gamma   90.00
#
_symmetry.space_group_name_H-M   'P 1'
#
loop_
_entity.id
_entity.type
_entity.pdbx_description
1 polymer ?
#
loop_
_entity_poly.entity_id
_entity_poly.type
_entity_poly.pdbx_seq_one_letter_code
_entity_poly.pdbx_strand_id
1 'polypeptide(L)'
;MMAERGLNLSGKKVILAFLFLLAIFPLLLSADMHKPLDHDEHQFVAGGVLLADHLLLPYRDYPYFHMPNLTFLYAALFAGTDYHLLAARLFSTLCAWLTVGVVFFLALRLFPRLPGPLRFLIAAGSALLLLANPLFTYTSGKAWNHDLPVLLTLLAFAVHSRVARQGGGRRWAFLSGLLVGLAAGTRLSFALAAIPLGGTLLLFPSDARQKRSALVGAWAVGVLLALVPSLLLWALAPRPFLFGNLDYARYNTLYRREVGFAAGDVSAIAMTFAGKLSYLARYVISAPGNLLLLFSFLFFALTMNIPNRWQGPCRQELILLWLLVPFLLAGSFAPTPAFFQYFYAPVPFLLLGGVYGVANLQEQQAKMKWSLLLLAHVVVMAGAYGLKSYESVQDLFRIEGWLPVQAHQVGVEIGETVGQGRVLTLAPLFPLEGRAQIYEQFATGAFAWRVAPLVPEQDRRRVEILSADDLADLLHAHPPDGILVGYEGELEQPFLEYAQANGYRPLPLANGTVLWLPP
;
A
#
# COMPACT_ATOMS: atom_id res chain seq x y z
N MET A 1 36.36 -15.78 9.40
CA MET A 1 37.05 -15.11 8.29
C MET A 1 36.34 -15.43 6.98
N MET A 2 35.07 -14.98 6.80
CA MET A 2 34.24 -15.08 5.60
C MET A 2 33.35 -13.83 5.42
N ALA A 3 33.85 -12.66 5.86
CA ALA A 3 32.97 -11.48 6.07
C ALA A 3 32.99 -10.47 4.91
N GLU A 4 33.73 -10.65 3.85
CA GLU A 4 33.84 -9.61 2.80
C GLU A 4 33.90 -10.19 1.40
N ARG A 5 32.79 -10.79 0.93
CA ARG A 5 32.50 -10.72 -0.50
C ARG A 5 31.22 -9.92 -0.66
N GLY A 6 31.37 -8.60 -0.67
CA GLY A 6 30.36 -7.71 -1.24
C GLY A 6 29.95 -8.22 -2.61
N LEU A 7 28.77 -7.80 -3.11
CA LEU A 7 28.29 -8.06 -4.45
C LEU A 7 29.35 -7.64 -5.50
N ASN A 8 30.44 -8.41 -5.64
CA ASN A 8 31.40 -8.25 -6.74
C ASN A 8 30.74 -8.80 -8.03
N LEU A 9 29.72 -8.10 -8.48
CA LEU A 9 29.14 -8.32 -9.80
C LEU A 9 30.13 -7.70 -10.80
N SER A 10 30.63 -8.49 -11.75
CA SER A 10 31.33 -7.91 -12.90
C SER A 10 30.42 -6.90 -13.58
N GLY A 11 30.96 -5.84 -14.19
CA GLY A 11 30.15 -4.79 -14.82
C GLY A 11 29.07 -5.33 -15.75
N LYS A 12 29.35 -6.41 -16.51
CA LYS A 12 28.36 -7.09 -17.38
C LYS A 12 27.15 -7.62 -16.61
N LYS A 13 27.32 -8.14 -15.39
CA LYS A 13 26.21 -8.66 -14.56
C LYS A 13 25.37 -7.53 -13.95
N VAL A 14 25.99 -6.40 -13.61
CA VAL A 14 25.27 -5.20 -13.18
C VAL A 14 24.40 -4.67 -14.30
N ILE A 15 24.94 -4.58 -15.50
CA ILE A 15 24.20 -4.14 -16.70
C ILE A 15 23.01 -5.08 -16.96
N LEU A 16 23.22 -6.40 -16.93
CA LEU A 16 22.14 -7.37 -17.16
C LEU A 16 21.03 -7.26 -16.11
N ALA A 17 21.37 -7.09 -14.82
CA ALA A 17 20.40 -6.88 -13.75
C ALA A 17 19.61 -5.58 -13.96
N PHE A 18 20.29 -4.50 -14.34
CA PHE A 18 19.66 -3.23 -14.64
C PHE A 18 18.71 -3.33 -15.85
N LEU A 19 19.15 -3.94 -16.96
CA LEU A 19 18.31 -4.13 -18.15
C LEU A 19 17.07 -4.99 -17.85
N PHE A 20 17.23 -6.06 -17.05
CA PHE A 20 16.12 -6.89 -16.62
C PHE A 20 15.09 -6.09 -15.81
N LEU A 21 15.52 -5.31 -14.81
CA LEU A 21 14.63 -4.49 -14.01
C LEU A 21 14.00 -3.36 -14.86
N LEU A 22 14.78 -2.75 -15.74
CA LEU A 22 14.29 -1.72 -16.66
C LEU A 22 13.19 -2.27 -17.59
N ALA A 23 13.31 -3.51 -18.06
CA ALA A 23 12.29 -4.15 -18.89
C ALA A 23 10.98 -4.48 -18.14
N ILE A 24 11.04 -4.60 -16.80
CA ILE A 24 9.84 -4.81 -15.95
C ILE A 24 9.04 -3.51 -15.77
N PHE A 25 9.69 -2.36 -15.73
CA PHE A 25 9.02 -1.09 -15.43
C PHE A 25 7.87 -0.75 -16.39
N PRO A 26 8.03 -0.82 -17.72
CA PRO A 26 6.93 -0.56 -18.66
C PRO A 26 5.76 -1.56 -18.54
N LEU A 27 6.01 -2.80 -18.14
CA LEU A 27 4.95 -3.78 -17.87
C LEU A 27 4.08 -3.33 -16.68
N LEU A 28 4.72 -2.96 -15.57
CA LEU A 28 4.02 -2.44 -14.40
C LEU A 28 3.30 -1.13 -14.72
N LEU A 29 3.99 -0.20 -15.37
CA LEU A 29 3.43 1.10 -15.72
C LEU A 29 2.16 0.95 -16.55
N SER A 30 2.20 0.14 -17.61
CA SER A 30 1.02 -0.08 -18.43
C SER A 30 -0.13 -0.71 -17.64
N ALA A 31 0.15 -1.77 -16.89
CA ALA A 31 -0.89 -2.43 -16.07
C ALA A 31 -1.53 -1.47 -15.07
N ASP A 32 -0.71 -0.67 -14.37
CA ASP A 32 -1.16 0.20 -13.29
C ASP A 32 -1.95 1.42 -13.80
N MET A 33 -1.58 1.95 -14.99
CA MET A 33 -2.29 3.09 -15.59
C MET A 33 -3.67 2.72 -16.16
N HIS A 34 -3.90 1.44 -16.48
CA HIS A 34 -5.20 0.97 -16.98
C HIS A 34 -6.13 0.38 -15.89
N LYS A 35 -5.67 0.31 -14.63
CA LYS A 35 -6.54 -0.14 -13.53
C LYS A 35 -7.72 0.80 -13.34
N PRO A 36 -8.93 0.26 -13.06
CA PRO A 36 -10.08 1.11 -12.74
C PRO A 36 -9.80 1.96 -11.50
N LEU A 37 -10.42 3.15 -11.46
CA LEU A 37 -10.34 4.05 -10.32
C LEU A 37 -11.00 3.38 -9.11
N ASP A 38 -10.35 3.50 -7.97
CA ASP A 38 -10.84 2.98 -6.70
C ASP A 38 -11.29 4.15 -5.81
N HIS A 39 -12.38 4.01 -5.08
CA HIS A 39 -12.85 5.06 -4.19
C HIS A 39 -11.82 5.42 -3.11
N ASP A 40 -10.94 4.50 -2.72
CA ASP A 40 -9.83 4.81 -1.81
C ASP A 40 -8.87 5.87 -2.39
N GLU A 41 -8.67 5.93 -3.72
CA GLU A 41 -7.75 6.87 -4.35
C GLU A 41 -8.23 8.32 -4.19
N HIS A 42 -9.55 8.56 -4.14
CA HIS A 42 -10.13 9.89 -3.93
C HIS A 42 -9.62 10.54 -2.65
N GLN A 43 -9.65 9.84 -1.51
CA GLN A 43 -9.25 10.41 -0.22
C GLN A 43 -7.75 10.69 -0.12
N PHE A 44 -6.91 9.84 -0.72
CA PHE A 44 -5.46 10.03 -0.66
C PHE A 44 -5.01 11.19 -1.58
N VAL A 45 -5.57 11.26 -2.79
CA VAL A 45 -5.26 12.35 -3.72
C VAL A 45 -5.81 13.67 -3.19
N ALA A 46 -7.08 13.71 -2.75
CA ALA A 46 -7.67 14.93 -2.18
C ALA A 46 -6.86 15.45 -0.98
N GLY A 47 -6.47 14.58 -0.06
CA GLY A 47 -5.64 15.01 1.08
C GLY A 47 -4.31 15.63 0.65
N GLY A 48 -3.66 15.08 -0.40
CA GLY A 48 -2.43 15.63 -0.97
C GLY A 48 -2.64 17.01 -1.61
N VAL A 49 -3.69 17.18 -2.40
CA VAL A 49 -4.03 18.46 -3.07
C VAL A 49 -4.40 19.53 -2.05
N LEU A 50 -5.28 19.23 -1.09
CA LEU A 50 -5.68 20.17 -0.05
C LEU A 50 -4.48 20.70 0.75
N LEU A 51 -3.50 19.85 1.02
CA LEU A 51 -2.28 20.27 1.69
C LEU A 51 -1.34 21.07 0.76
N ALA A 52 -1.20 20.67 -0.52
CA ALA A 52 -0.31 21.35 -1.47
C ALA A 52 -0.80 22.75 -1.81
N ASP A 53 -2.08 22.90 -2.14
CA ASP A 53 -2.63 24.12 -2.73
C ASP A 53 -3.23 25.07 -1.68
N HIS A 54 -3.76 24.51 -0.56
CA HIS A 54 -4.49 25.28 0.44
C HIS A 54 -3.88 25.24 1.84
N LEU A 55 -2.79 24.48 2.07
CA LEU A 55 -2.13 24.27 3.36
C LEU A 55 -3.08 23.72 4.44
N LEU A 56 -4.15 23.03 4.04
CA LEU A 56 -5.09 22.37 4.92
C LEU A 56 -4.49 21.05 5.45
N LEU A 57 -4.58 20.88 6.77
CA LEU A 57 -3.99 19.74 7.46
C LEU A 57 -5.05 18.66 7.73
N PRO A 58 -4.74 17.37 7.45
CA PRO A 58 -5.63 16.27 7.80
C PRO A 58 -5.95 16.28 9.30
N TYR A 59 -7.14 15.87 9.66
CA TYR A 59 -7.75 15.85 11.00
C TYR A 59 -8.06 17.24 11.60
N ARG A 60 -7.27 18.28 11.29
CA ARG A 60 -7.50 19.63 11.81
C ARG A 60 -8.54 20.39 10.98
N ASP A 61 -8.40 20.33 9.65
CA ASP A 61 -9.17 21.16 8.72
C ASP A 61 -10.19 20.34 7.89
N TYR A 62 -10.04 19.00 7.90
CA TYR A 62 -10.97 18.07 7.26
C TYR A 62 -10.86 16.66 7.88
N PRO A 63 -11.93 15.84 7.82
CA PRO A 63 -11.87 14.46 8.30
C PRO A 63 -10.88 13.63 7.50
N TYR A 64 -10.08 12.81 8.20
CA TYR A 64 -9.10 11.92 7.57
C TYR A 64 -8.96 10.60 8.36
N PHE A 65 -8.82 9.45 7.67
CA PHE A 65 -8.97 8.12 8.30
C PHE A 65 -7.78 7.20 8.15
N HIS A 66 -6.61 7.74 7.83
CA HIS A 66 -5.37 7.01 7.68
C HIS A 66 -4.20 7.75 8.33
N MET A 67 -3.07 7.06 8.54
CA MET A 67 -1.84 7.71 8.96
C MET A 67 -1.35 8.71 7.90
N PRO A 68 -0.76 9.85 8.30
CA PRO A 68 -0.67 11.04 7.44
C PRO A 68 0.56 11.10 6.52
N ASN A 69 1.56 10.20 6.65
CA ASN A 69 2.82 10.36 5.93
C ASN A 69 2.65 10.38 4.40
N LEU A 70 1.64 9.63 3.87
CA LEU A 70 1.36 9.62 2.44
C LEU A 70 0.82 10.98 1.96
N THR A 71 -0.02 11.65 2.76
CA THR A 71 -0.56 12.98 2.47
C THR A 71 0.55 14.01 2.29
N PHE A 72 1.54 14.03 3.19
CA PHE A 72 2.69 14.94 3.06
C PHE A 72 3.54 14.64 1.82
N LEU A 73 3.71 13.36 1.51
CA LEU A 73 4.44 12.95 0.32
C LEU A 73 3.71 13.35 -0.96
N TYR A 74 2.40 13.11 -1.02
CA TYR A 74 1.57 13.50 -2.17
C TYR A 74 1.53 15.02 -2.33
N ALA A 75 1.41 15.78 -1.24
CA ALA A 75 1.49 17.24 -1.31
C ALA A 75 2.81 17.72 -1.95
N ALA A 76 3.95 17.13 -1.58
CA ALA A 76 5.23 17.46 -2.18
C ALA A 76 5.31 17.07 -3.68
N LEU A 77 4.67 15.97 -4.09
CA LEU A 77 4.61 15.57 -5.50
C LEU A 77 3.69 16.49 -6.32
N PHE A 78 2.55 16.87 -5.75
CA PHE A 78 1.52 17.67 -6.44
C PHE A 78 1.91 19.13 -6.59
N ALA A 79 2.80 19.66 -5.76
CA ALA A 79 3.35 21.01 -5.92
C ALA A 79 3.99 21.29 -7.30
N GLY A 80 4.29 20.24 -8.09
CA GLY A 80 4.93 20.34 -9.40
C GLY A 80 4.05 19.95 -10.59
N THR A 81 2.79 19.56 -10.39
CA THR A 81 1.93 19.06 -11.48
C THR A 81 0.45 19.17 -11.16
N ASP A 82 -0.38 19.34 -12.18
CA ASP A 82 -1.83 19.32 -12.11
C ASP A 82 -2.41 17.90 -12.35
N TYR A 83 -1.59 16.96 -12.84
CA TYR A 83 -1.97 15.55 -13.03
C TYR A 83 -1.78 14.78 -11.73
N HIS A 84 -2.64 15.03 -10.74
CA HIS A 84 -2.45 14.53 -9.37
C HIS A 84 -2.55 12.99 -9.29
N LEU A 85 -3.59 12.40 -9.90
CA LEU A 85 -3.77 10.94 -9.92
C LEU A 85 -2.63 10.26 -10.69
N LEU A 86 -2.19 10.84 -11.80
CA LEU A 86 -1.08 10.31 -12.59
C LEU A 86 0.22 10.31 -11.75
N ALA A 87 0.54 11.42 -11.10
CA ALA A 87 1.72 11.54 -10.25
C ALA A 87 1.67 10.53 -9.08
N ALA A 88 0.51 10.38 -8.42
CA ALA A 88 0.31 9.44 -7.34
C ALA A 88 0.45 7.97 -7.79
N ARG A 89 -0.13 7.60 -8.94
CA ARG A 89 0.01 6.25 -9.50
C ARG A 89 1.42 5.97 -10.01
N LEU A 90 2.09 6.92 -10.64
CA LEU A 90 3.50 6.80 -11.02
C LEU A 90 4.39 6.55 -9.80
N PHE A 91 4.14 7.27 -8.70
CA PHE A 91 4.85 7.05 -7.45
C PHE A 91 4.59 5.65 -6.89
N SER A 92 3.34 5.18 -6.85
CA SER A 92 2.98 3.85 -6.38
C SER A 92 3.59 2.75 -7.26
N THR A 93 3.55 2.90 -8.59
CA THR A 93 4.21 2.00 -9.55
C THR A 93 5.72 1.96 -9.33
N LEU A 94 6.36 3.10 -9.05
CA LEU A 94 7.78 3.16 -8.71
C LEU A 94 8.07 2.38 -7.41
N CYS A 95 7.23 2.51 -6.38
CA CYS A 95 7.36 1.74 -5.13
C CYS A 95 7.21 0.23 -5.39
N ALA A 96 6.25 -0.18 -6.21
CA ALA A 96 6.05 -1.58 -6.61
C ALA A 96 7.27 -2.12 -7.38
N TRP A 97 7.77 -1.37 -8.35
CA TRP A 97 8.98 -1.70 -9.11
C TRP A 97 10.22 -1.83 -8.22
N LEU A 98 10.42 -0.90 -7.30
CA LEU A 98 11.51 -0.96 -6.32
C LEU A 98 11.35 -2.16 -5.39
N THR A 99 10.14 -2.54 -5.00
CA THR A 99 9.85 -3.76 -4.21
C THR A 99 10.33 -5.00 -4.97
N VAL A 100 10.00 -5.12 -6.26
CA VAL A 100 10.50 -6.19 -7.15
C VAL A 100 12.03 -6.17 -7.22
N GLY A 101 12.62 -4.98 -7.37
CA GLY A 101 14.08 -4.80 -7.38
C GLY A 101 14.75 -5.26 -6.08
N VAL A 102 14.19 -4.90 -4.92
CA VAL A 102 14.73 -5.33 -3.62
C VAL A 102 14.64 -6.84 -3.46
N VAL A 103 13.52 -7.48 -3.85
CA VAL A 103 13.37 -8.95 -3.86
C VAL A 103 14.44 -9.58 -4.76
N PHE A 104 14.62 -9.08 -5.98
CA PHE A 104 15.64 -9.54 -6.91
C PHE A 104 17.05 -9.47 -6.30
N PHE A 105 17.46 -8.32 -5.76
CA PHE A 105 18.80 -8.17 -5.20
C PHE A 105 19.01 -8.96 -3.91
N LEU A 106 17.98 -9.11 -3.07
CA LEU A 106 18.04 -9.97 -1.90
C LEU A 106 18.23 -11.44 -2.30
N ALA A 107 17.48 -11.93 -3.31
CA ALA A 107 17.64 -13.28 -3.82
C ALA A 107 19.03 -13.48 -4.48
N LEU A 108 19.49 -12.51 -5.28
CA LEU A 108 20.78 -12.58 -5.98
C LEU A 108 21.96 -12.76 -5.03
N ARG A 109 21.94 -12.13 -3.85
CA ARG A 109 23.03 -12.21 -2.87
C ARG A 109 23.08 -13.53 -2.10
N LEU A 110 21.99 -14.32 -2.08
CA LEU A 110 21.87 -15.49 -1.20
C LEU A 110 22.64 -16.72 -1.71
N PHE A 111 22.97 -16.80 -2.98
CA PHE A 111 23.56 -17.96 -3.61
C PHE A 111 25.00 -17.74 -4.14
N PRO A 112 25.96 -17.29 -3.30
CA PRO A 112 27.29 -16.89 -3.80
C PRO A 112 28.10 -18.05 -4.39
N ARG A 113 27.75 -19.32 -4.06
CA ARG A 113 28.44 -20.52 -4.53
C ARG A 113 27.84 -21.13 -5.79
N LEU A 114 26.65 -20.68 -6.22
CA LEU A 114 26.06 -21.16 -7.48
C LEU A 114 26.70 -20.47 -8.70
N PRO A 115 26.70 -21.13 -9.87
CA PRO A 115 27.10 -20.50 -11.12
C PRO A 115 26.34 -19.20 -11.36
N GLY A 116 27.04 -18.21 -11.91
CA GLY A 116 26.47 -16.87 -12.12
C GLY A 116 25.13 -16.83 -12.86
N PRO A 117 24.98 -17.57 -13.99
CA PRO A 117 23.70 -17.64 -14.70
C PRO A 117 22.55 -18.19 -13.85
N LEU A 118 22.78 -19.29 -13.12
CA LEU A 118 21.75 -19.89 -12.27
C LEU A 118 21.35 -18.97 -11.11
N ARG A 119 22.33 -18.29 -10.52
CA ARG A 119 22.09 -17.29 -9.48
C ARG A 119 21.22 -16.13 -9.98
N PHE A 120 21.51 -15.67 -11.20
CA PHE A 120 20.69 -14.65 -11.86
C PHE A 120 19.27 -15.16 -12.14
N LEU A 121 19.13 -16.38 -12.67
CA LEU A 121 17.82 -16.99 -12.94
C LEU A 121 16.98 -17.15 -11.68
N ILE A 122 17.57 -17.53 -10.54
CA ILE A 122 16.85 -17.61 -9.25
C ILE A 122 16.35 -16.22 -8.83
N ALA A 123 17.20 -15.20 -8.96
CA ALA A 123 16.84 -13.83 -8.62
C ALA A 123 15.73 -13.29 -9.54
N ALA A 124 15.88 -13.48 -10.85
CA ALA A 124 14.88 -13.10 -11.84
C ALA A 124 13.57 -13.88 -11.64
N GLY A 125 13.67 -15.18 -11.38
CA GLY A 125 12.52 -16.03 -11.06
C GLY A 125 11.77 -15.55 -9.81
N SER A 126 12.49 -15.14 -8.77
CA SER A 126 11.86 -14.57 -7.56
C SER A 126 11.12 -13.27 -7.87
N ALA A 127 11.69 -12.40 -8.70
CA ALA A 127 11.04 -11.18 -9.16
C ALA A 127 9.78 -11.48 -10.00
N LEU A 128 9.88 -12.41 -10.94
CA LEU A 128 8.76 -12.84 -11.80
C LEU A 128 7.63 -13.50 -11.01
N LEU A 129 7.94 -14.28 -9.96
CA LEU A 129 6.92 -14.83 -9.06
C LEU A 129 6.16 -13.74 -8.32
N LEU A 130 6.82 -12.65 -7.91
CA LEU A 130 6.14 -11.52 -7.30
C LEU A 130 5.23 -10.82 -8.32
N LEU A 131 5.74 -10.58 -9.53
CA LEU A 131 4.97 -9.97 -10.62
C LEU A 131 3.74 -10.80 -11.03
N ALA A 132 3.85 -12.13 -11.04
CA ALA A 132 2.73 -13.03 -11.36
C ALA A 132 1.80 -13.29 -10.15
N ASN A 133 2.08 -12.70 -8.99
CA ASN A 133 1.25 -12.90 -7.81
C ASN A 133 -0.06 -12.10 -7.89
N PRO A 134 -1.24 -12.70 -7.75
CA PRO A 134 -2.51 -12.01 -7.90
C PRO A 134 -2.76 -10.91 -6.88
N LEU A 135 -2.22 -11.01 -5.66
CA LEU A 135 -2.30 -9.93 -4.66
C LEU A 135 -1.43 -8.73 -5.06
N PHE A 136 -0.24 -9.01 -5.61
CA PHE A 136 0.64 -7.96 -6.12
C PHE A 136 -0.03 -7.24 -7.30
N THR A 137 -0.47 -7.98 -8.33
CA THR A 137 -1.05 -7.40 -9.55
C THR A 137 -2.34 -6.63 -9.28
N TYR A 138 -3.16 -7.07 -8.32
CA TYR A 138 -4.36 -6.35 -7.90
C TYR A 138 -4.04 -5.04 -7.16
N THR A 139 -3.07 -5.11 -6.25
CA THR A 139 -2.84 -4.03 -5.27
C THR A 139 -1.85 -2.98 -5.75
N SER A 140 -0.80 -3.36 -6.51
CA SER A 140 0.25 -2.41 -6.92
C SER A 140 -0.27 -1.26 -7.78
N GLY A 141 0.42 -0.12 -7.71
CA GLY A 141 0.28 1.00 -8.63
C GLY A 141 -0.96 1.87 -8.50
N LYS A 142 -1.94 1.56 -7.65
CA LYS A 142 -3.04 2.47 -7.32
C LYS A 142 -2.56 3.58 -6.37
N ALA A 143 -3.20 4.74 -6.43
CA ALA A 143 -2.86 5.90 -5.59
C ALA A 143 -3.35 5.73 -4.14
N TRP A 144 -2.92 4.68 -3.47
CA TRP A 144 -3.32 4.33 -2.12
C TRP A 144 -2.14 3.93 -1.21
N ASN A 145 -2.39 3.63 0.04
CA ASN A 145 -1.36 3.44 1.08
C ASN A 145 -0.85 1.99 1.22
N HIS A 146 -0.66 1.25 0.09
CA HIS A 146 -0.21 -0.14 0.14
C HIS A 146 1.25 -0.34 -0.31
N ASP A 147 1.67 0.20 -1.46
CA ASP A 147 2.99 -0.07 -2.03
C ASP A 147 4.14 0.53 -1.20
N LEU A 148 3.99 1.78 -0.79
CA LEU A 148 5.02 2.48 -0.02
C LEU A 148 5.36 1.76 1.30
N PRO A 149 4.40 1.39 2.17
CA PRO A 149 4.75 0.73 3.43
C PRO A 149 5.30 -0.69 3.24
N VAL A 150 4.91 -1.41 2.18
CA VAL A 150 5.52 -2.70 1.82
C VAL A 150 6.98 -2.51 1.43
N LEU A 151 7.29 -1.56 0.54
CA LEU A 151 8.66 -1.22 0.15
C LEU A 151 9.50 -0.81 1.36
N LEU A 152 9.00 0.10 2.19
CA LEU A 152 9.71 0.60 3.38
C LEU A 152 10.00 -0.52 4.38
N THR A 153 9.05 -1.43 4.61
CA THR A 153 9.25 -2.58 5.50
C THR A 153 10.26 -3.57 4.93
N LEU A 154 10.24 -3.79 3.62
CA LEU A 154 11.21 -4.64 2.94
C LEU A 154 12.63 -4.03 2.97
N LEU A 155 12.74 -2.73 2.78
CA LEU A 155 14.00 -2.00 2.96
C LEU A 155 14.47 -2.03 4.42
N ALA A 156 13.55 -1.88 5.40
CA ALA A 156 13.86 -2.02 6.82
C ALA A 156 14.46 -3.41 7.11
N PHE A 157 13.87 -4.48 6.58
CA PHE A 157 14.41 -5.83 6.65
C PHE A 157 15.81 -5.93 6.01
N ALA A 158 15.98 -5.41 4.79
CA ALA A 158 17.26 -5.44 4.06
C ALA A 158 18.39 -4.70 4.81
N VAL A 159 18.07 -3.57 5.42
CA VAL A 159 19.00 -2.78 6.25
C VAL A 159 19.28 -3.48 7.58
N HIS A 160 18.25 -4.03 8.23
CA HIS A 160 18.38 -4.79 9.48
C HIS A 160 19.31 -6.00 9.32
N SER A 161 19.24 -6.65 8.17
CA SER A 161 20.12 -7.79 7.86
C SER A 161 21.61 -7.44 7.86
N ARG A 162 21.99 -6.16 7.65
CA ARG A 162 23.38 -5.70 7.79
C ARG A 162 23.81 -5.59 9.24
N VAL A 163 22.87 -5.23 10.14
CA VAL A 163 23.15 -5.23 11.59
C VAL A 163 23.49 -6.65 12.05
N ALA A 164 22.73 -7.63 11.58
CA ALA A 164 22.91 -9.04 11.96
C ALA A 164 24.20 -9.68 11.39
N ARG A 165 24.61 -9.30 10.16
CA ARG A 165 25.76 -9.94 9.47
C ARG A 165 27.11 -9.30 9.72
N GLN A 166 27.15 -7.97 9.83
CA GLN A 166 28.41 -7.20 9.76
C GLN A 166 28.78 -6.52 11.08
N GLY A 167 28.07 -6.84 12.19
CA GLY A 167 28.20 -6.05 13.41
C GLY A 167 27.82 -4.58 13.16
N GLY A 168 26.89 -4.36 12.21
CA GLY A 168 26.50 -3.06 11.68
C GLY A 168 26.07 -2.13 12.80
N GLY A 169 26.70 -0.94 12.83
CA GLY A 169 26.59 0.00 13.91
C GLY A 169 25.21 0.63 14.05
N ARG A 170 25.08 1.51 15.02
CA ARG A 170 23.86 2.28 15.36
C ARG A 170 23.17 2.92 14.15
N ARG A 171 23.94 3.34 13.13
CA ARG A 171 23.39 3.93 11.89
C ARG A 171 22.42 3.02 11.14
N TRP A 172 22.72 1.72 11.06
CA TRP A 172 21.86 0.76 10.36
C TRP A 172 20.63 0.38 11.21
N ALA A 173 20.80 0.31 12.53
CA ALA A 173 19.68 0.15 13.45
C ALA A 173 18.74 1.35 13.35
N PHE A 174 19.28 2.59 13.41
CA PHE A 174 18.51 3.82 13.21
C PHE A 174 17.77 3.83 11.86
N LEU A 175 18.44 3.51 10.76
CA LEU A 175 17.81 3.50 9.44
C LEU A 175 16.71 2.45 9.33
N SER A 176 16.91 1.24 9.92
CA SER A 176 15.86 0.23 9.98
C SER A 176 14.64 0.72 10.78
N GLY A 177 14.87 1.40 11.92
CA GLY A 177 13.81 2.03 12.71
C GLY A 177 13.08 3.13 11.95
N LEU A 178 13.82 4.01 11.26
CA LEU A 178 13.26 5.09 10.45
C LEU A 178 12.33 4.52 9.35
N LEU A 179 12.80 3.51 8.62
CA LEU A 179 12.03 2.91 7.53
C LEU A 179 10.74 2.23 8.02
N VAL A 180 10.80 1.45 9.11
CA VAL A 180 9.58 0.82 9.65
C VAL A 180 8.64 1.84 10.29
N GLY A 181 9.19 2.91 10.90
CA GLY A 181 8.40 4.02 11.41
C GLY A 181 7.68 4.79 10.28
N LEU A 182 8.36 5.05 9.14
CA LEU A 182 7.73 5.64 7.96
C LEU A 182 6.63 4.73 7.40
N ALA A 183 6.82 3.40 7.38
CA ALA A 183 5.78 2.46 6.97
C ALA A 183 4.55 2.54 7.90
N ALA A 184 4.77 2.56 9.22
CA ALA A 184 3.71 2.70 10.22
C ALA A 184 2.99 4.06 10.12
N GLY A 185 3.73 5.14 9.88
CA GLY A 185 3.20 6.48 9.65
C GLY A 185 2.46 6.65 8.31
N THR A 186 2.59 5.68 7.39
CA THR A 186 1.81 5.60 6.14
C THR A 186 0.55 4.75 6.34
N ARG A 187 0.67 3.63 7.07
CA ARG A 187 -0.42 2.70 7.35
C ARG A 187 -0.22 2.04 8.71
N LEU A 188 -1.14 2.29 9.64
CA LEU A 188 -1.02 1.89 11.04
C LEU A 188 -0.77 0.38 11.23
N SER A 189 -1.34 -0.48 10.39
CA SER A 189 -1.17 -1.94 10.48
C SER A 189 0.30 -2.39 10.34
N PHE A 190 1.16 -1.61 9.70
CA PHE A 190 2.60 -1.88 9.60
C PHE A 190 3.38 -1.58 10.88
N ALA A 191 2.78 -0.91 11.87
CA ALA A 191 3.39 -0.76 13.20
C ALA A 191 3.70 -2.11 13.84
N LEU A 192 2.93 -3.17 13.52
CA LEU A 192 3.19 -4.52 14.00
C LEU A 192 4.52 -5.09 13.50
N ALA A 193 5.02 -4.67 12.34
CA ALA A 193 6.35 -5.08 11.85
C ALA A 193 7.51 -4.52 12.69
N ALA A 194 7.27 -3.44 13.43
CA ALA A 194 8.27 -2.90 14.35
C ALA A 194 8.61 -3.87 15.48
N ILE A 195 7.66 -4.70 15.91
CA ILE A 195 7.86 -5.66 17.01
C ILE A 195 8.96 -6.68 16.70
N PRO A 196 8.92 -7.46 15.61
CA PRO A 196 10.00 -8.40 15.30
C PRO A 196 11.31 -7.69 14.91
N LEU A 197 11.27 -6.54 14.24
CA LEU A 197 12.48 -5.79 13.90
C LEU A 197 13.20 -5.25 15.14
N GLY A 198 12.48 -4.64 16.07
CA GLY A 198 13.05 -4.17 17.34
C GLY A 198 13.45 -5.32 18.27
N GLY A 199 12.59 -6.34 18.39
CA GLY A 199 12.79 -7.50 19.24
C GLY A 199 14.03 -8.33 18.88
N THR A 200 14.32 -8.48 17.59
CA THR A 200 15.52 -9.21 17.14
C THR A 200 16.83 -8.52 17.50
N LEU A 201 16.85 -7.19 17.67
CA LEU A 201 18.03 -6.45 18.21
C LEU A 201 18.35 -6.84 19.67
N LEU A 202 17.33 -7.24 20.42
CA LEU A 202 17.50 -7.73 21.80
C LEU A 202 17.91 -9.21 21.84
N LEU A 203 17.37 -10.03 20.96
CA LEU A 203 17.52 -11.49 20.99
C LEU A 203 18.83 -11.97 20.36
N PHE A 204 19.29 -11.35 19.29
CA PHE A 204 20.48 -11.81 18.60
C PHE A 204 21.74 -11.11 19.12
N PRO A 205 22.86 -11.87 19.31
CA PRO A 205 24.11 -11.28 19.73
C PRO A 205 24.62 -10.31 18.66
N SER A 206 24.80 -9.06 19.06
CA SER A 206 25.67 -8.12 18.35
C SER A 206 27.12 -8.42 18.72
N ASP A 207 28.08 -8.02 17.87
CA ASP A 207 29.51 -8.03 18.25
C ASP A 207 29.71 -7.47 19.66
N ALA A 208 30.60 -8.10 20.42
CA ALA A 208 30.90 -7.76 21.82
C ALA A 208 31.26 -6.27 22.08
N ARG A 209 31.53 -5.51 20.99
CA ARG A 209 31.87 -4.09 21.02
C ARG A 209 30.68 -3.14 21.11
N GLN A 210 29.44 -3.59 20.85
CA GLN A 210 28.25 -2.72 20.86
C GLN A 210 27.23 -3.18 21.90
N LYS A 211 26.84 -2.25 22.79
CA LYS A 211 25.77 -2.50 23.75
C LYS A 211 24.41 -2.63 23.01
N ARG A 212 23.66 -3.71 23.25
CA ARG A 212 22.32 -3.94 22.67
C ARG A 212 21.38 -2.76 22.91
N SER A 213 21.44 -2.17 24.11
CA SER A 213 20.64 -0.99 24.45
C SER A 213 20.90 0.20 23.52
N ALA A 214 22.14 0.38 23.06
CA ALA A 214 22.49 1.45 22.12
C ALA A 214 21.95 1.19 20.69
N LEU A 215 21.85 -0.07 20.27
CA LEU A 215 21.22 -0.43 18.99
C LEU A 215 19.70 -0.22 19.05
N VAL A 216 19.06 -0.71 20.12
CA VAL A 216 17.62 -0.50 20.34
C VAL A 216 17.30 0.97 20.49
N GLY A 217 18.11 1.74 21.23
CA GLY A 217 17.92 3.19 21.35
C GLY A 217 18.02 3.91 20.01
N ALA A 218 19.04 3.59 19.18
CA ALA A 218 19.18 4.17 17.85
C ALA A 218 17.98 3.80 16.94
N TRP A 219 17.53 2.55 16.99
CA TRP A 219 16.36 2.09 16.27
C TRP A 219 15.10 2.83 16.71
N ALA A 220 14.87 2.96 18.01
CA ALA A 220 13.69 3.67 18.56
C ALA A 220 13.69 5.15 18.17
N VAL A 221 14.85 5.82 18.18
CA VAL A 221 14.98 7.21 17.69
C VAL A 221 14.59 7.29 16.22
N GLY A 222 15.00 6.32 15.38
CA GLY A 222 14.58 6.27 13.99
C GLY A 222 13.06 6.16 13.84
N VAL A 223 12.41 5.27 14.60
CA VAL A 223 10.94 5.12 14.61
C VAL A 223 10.26 6.43 15.03
N LEU A 224 10.71 7.04 16.14
CA LEU A 224 10.10 8.27 16.65
C LEU A 224 10.24 9.43 15.66
N LEU A 225 11.40 9.57 15.01
CA LEU A 225 11.60 10.61 13.99
C LEU A 225 10.64 10.43 12.80
N ALA A 226 10.44 9.19 12.36
CA ALA A 226 9.49 8.89 11.27
C ALA A 226 8.04 9.20 11.63
N LEU A 227 7.68 9.14 12.90
CA LEU A 227 6.32 9.41 13.40
C LEU A 227 6.10 10.87 13.80
N VAL A 228 7.10 11.75 13.65
CA VAL A 228 6.96 13.18 13.99
C VAL A 228 5.73 13.83 13.34
N PRO A 229 5.43 13.65 12.04
CA PRO A 229 4.23 14.23 11.44
C PRO A 229 2.94 13.76 12.14
N SER A 230 2.84 12.46 12.44
CA SER A 230 1.70 11.87 13.15
C SER A 230 1.56 12.42 14.57
N LEU A 231 2.66 12.58 15.30
CA LEU A 231 2.68 13.10 16.66
C LEU A 231 2.28 14.58 16.68
N LEU A 232 2.74 15.36 15.70
CA LEU A 232 2.35 16.78 15.57
C LEU A 232 0.85 16.93 15.27
N LEU A 233 0.32 16.15 14.32
CA LEU A 233 -1.11 16.19 14.00
C LEU A 233 -1.98 15.67 15.15
N TRP A 234 -1.52 14.66 15.87
CA TRP A 234 -2.17 14.22 17.09
C TRP A 234 -2.20 15.33 18.16
N ALA A 235 -1.11 16.08 18.33
CA ALA A 235 -1.06 17.19 19.29
C ALA A 235 -1.97 18.37 18.87
N LEU A 236 -2.09 18.63 17.55
CA LEU A 236 -2.94 19.72 17.01
C LEU A 236 -4.43 19.37 17.04
N ALA A 237 -4.80 18.12 16.74
CA ALA A 237 -6.17 17.64 16.64
C ALA A 237 -6.34 16.26 17.30
N PRO A 238 -6.25 16.16 18.66
CA PRO A 238 -6.17 14.86 19.34
C PRO A 238 -7.40 13.97 19.09
N ARG A 239 -8.60 14.51 19.19
CA ARG A 239 -9.85 13.74 19.04
C ARG A 239 -10.09 13.31 17.59
N PRO A 240 -9.99 14.18 16.57
CA PRO A 240 -10.08 13.80 15.17
C PRO A 240 -9.02 12.77 14.75
N PHE A 241 -7.76 12.92 15.22
CA PHE A 241 -6.69 11.96 14.93
C PHE A 241 -7.01 10.56 15.47
N LEU A 242 -7.45 10.45 16.73
CA LEU A 242 -7.84 9.17 17.33
C LEU A 242 -9.07 8.59 16.65
N PHE A 243 -10.06 9.43 16.36
CA PHE A 243 -11.24 9.00 15.62
C PHE A 243 -10.85 8.40 14.27
N GLY A 244 -10.07 9.10 13.46
CA GLY A 244 -9.70 8.66 12.12
C GLY A 244 -8.89 7.36 12.09
N ASN A 245 -7.98 7.17 13.05
CA ASN A 245 -7.09 6.01 13.06
C ASN A 245 -7.60 4.81 13.87
N LEU A 246 -8.56 4.99 14.79
CA LEU A 246 -9.08 3.94 15.66
C LEU A 246 -10.60 3.79 15.59
N ASP A 247 -11.35 4.87 15.88
CA ASP A 247 -12.82 4.80 16.02
C ASP A 247 -13.51 4.57 14.67
N TYR A 248 -13.01 5.19 13.60
CA TYR A 248 -13.54 5.04 12.24
C TYR A 248 -13.68 3.57 11.81
N ALA A 249 -12.69 2.74 12.11
CA ALA A 249 -12.74 1.31 11.76
C ALA A 249 -13.95 0.60 12.40
N ARG A 250 -14.32 1.00 13.62
CA ARG A 250 -15.50 0.49 14.33
C ARG A 250 -16.80 0.95 13.64
N TYR A 251 -16.92 2.23 13.32
CA TYR A 251 -18.12 2.78 12.64
C TYR A 251 -18.25 2.21 11.22
N ASN A 252 -17.17 2.05 10.50
CA ASN A 252 -17.18 1.39 9.20
C ASN A 252 -17.64 -0.07 9.29
N THR A 253 -17.26 -0.79 10.35
CA THR A 253 -17.76 -2.16 10.61
C THR A 253 -19.26 -2.16 10.91
N LEU A 254 -19.75 -1.21 11.71
CA LEU A 254 -21.18 -1.06 11.99
C LEU A 254 -21.96 -0.74 10.72
N TYR A 255 -21.51 0.23 9.93
CA TYR A 255 -22.09 0.55 8.62
C TYR A 255 -22.25 -0.69 7.73
N ARG A 256 -21.18 -1.50 7.60
CA ARG A 256 -21.23 -2.73 6.79
C ARG A 256 -22.14 -3.81 7.36
N ARG A 257 -22.44 -3.79 8.65
CA ARG A 257 -23.43 -4.68 9.27
C ARG A 257 -24.85 -4.24 9.02
N GLU A 258 -25.12 -2.95 9.01
CA GLU A 258 -26.45 -2.38 8.84
C GLU A 258 -26.87 -2.28 7.37
N VAL A 259 -25.99 -1.77 6.52
CA VAL A 259 -26.28 -1.54 5.09
C VAL A 259 -25.93 -2.77 4.23
N GLY A 260 -24.92 -3.57 4.67
CA GLY A 260 -24.49 -4.74 3.92
C GLY A 260 -23.41 -4.42 2.87
N PHE A 261 -23.41 -5.25 1.84
CA PHE A 261 -22.44 -5.22 0.73
C PHE A 261 -23.20 -5.29 -0.59
N ALA A 262 -22.58 -4.81 -1.66
CA ALA A 262 -23.09 -5.00 -3.00
C ALA A 262 -23.27 -6.50 -3.31
N ALA A 263 -24.25 -6.82 -4.15
CA ALA A 263 -24.51 -8.20 -4.56
C ALA A 263 -23.25 -8.83 -5.16
N GLY A 264 -22.83 -9.98 -4.62
CA GLY A 264 -21.62 -10.69 -5.07
C GLY A 264 -20.29 -10.21 -4.44
N ASP A 265 -20.29 -9.19 -3.58
CA ASP A 265 -19.06 -8.80 -2.86
C ASP A 265 -18.67 -9.86 -1.83
N VAL A 266 -17.62 -10.60 -2.16
CA VAL A 266 -17.10 -11.70 -1.34
C VAL A 266 -16.53 -11.24 0.01
N SER A 267 -16.25 -9.94 0.18
CA SER A 267 -15.77 -9.35 1.43
C SER A 267 -16.81 -9.42 2.56
N ALA A 268 -18.09 -9.61 2.21
CA ALA A 268 -19.17 -9.85 3.16
C ALA A 268 -18.89 -11.03 4.12
N ILE A 269 -18.14 -12.03 3.67
CA ILE A 269 -17.74 -13.18 4.51
C ILE A 269 -16.74 -12.73 5.60
N ALA A 270 -15.93 -11.70 5.36
CA ALA A 270 -14.82 -11.29 6.21
C ALA A 270 -15.21 -10.38 7.39
N MET A 271 -16.46 -10.45 7.86
CA MET A 271 -16.98 -9.63 8.96
C MET A 271 -16.71 -10.20 10.36
N THR A 272 -16.31 -11.46 10.47
CA THR A 272 -15.94 -12.12 11.73
C THR A 272 -14.56 -12.74 11.62
N PHE A 273 -13.92 -13.07 12.73
CA PHE A 273 -12.61 -13.72 12.68
C PHE A 273 -12.65 -15.06 11.91
N ALA A 274 -13.65 -15.90 12.17
CA ALA A 274 -13.83 -17.15 11.43
C ALA A 274 -14.12 -16.88 9.94
N GLY A 275 -14.91 -15.86 9.65
CA GLY A 275 -15.18 -15.40 8.28
C GLY A 275 -13.91 -14.93 7.57
N LYS A 276 -13.05 -14.16 8.25
CA LYS A 276 -11.75 -13.72 7.69
C LYS A 276 -10.82 -14.91 7.41
N LEU A 277 -10.80 -15.94 8.26
CA LEU A 277 -10.05 -17.18 7.98
C LEU A 277 -10.62 -17.91 6.77
N SER A 278 -11.95 -18.01 6.66
CA SER A 278 -12.62 -18.59 5.48
C SER A 278 -12.31 -17.78 4.21
N TYR A 279 -12.36 -16.45 4.29
CA TYR A 279 -12.01 -15.56 3.19
C TYR A 279 -10.54 -15.75 2.75
N LEU A 280 -9.61 -15.74 3.72
CA LEU A 280 -8.20 -16.01 3.45
C LEU A 280 -8.01 -17.36 2.73
N ALA A 281 -8.65 -18.43 3.23
CA ALA A 281 -8.51 -19.77 2.65
C ALA A 281 -9.10 -19.82 1.22
N ARG A 282 -10.30 -19.30 1.01
CA ARG A 282 -11.05 -19.45 -0.25
C ARG A 282 -10.63 -18.49 -1.36
N TYR A 283 -10.25 -17.27 -1.04
CA TYR A 283 -10.02 -16.21 -2.04
C TYR A 283 -8.57 -15.75 -2.12
N VAL A 284 -7.77 -15.97 -1.08
CA VAL A 284 -6.37 -15.54 -1.05
C VAL A 284 -5.43 -16.74 -1.24
N ILE A 285 -5.51 -17.74 -0.36
CA ILE A 285 -4.59 -18.90 -0.38
C ILE A 285 -4.90 -19.85 -1.54
N SER A 286 -6.16 -20.02 -1.90
CA SER A 286 -6.58 -20.93 -3.00
C SER A 286 -5.95 -20.59 -4.34
N ALA A 287 -5.52 -19.35 -4.56
CA ALA A 287 -4.73 -19.02 -5.75
C ALA A 287 -3.41 -19.85 -5.72
N PRO A 288 -3.12 -20.65 -6.76
CA PRO A 288 -1.98 -21.59 -6.74
C PRO A 288 -0.65 -20.97 -6.35
N GLY A 289 -0.38 -19.72 -6.78
CA GLY A 289 0.83 -18.98 -6.42
C GLY A 289 0.93 -18.68 -4.92
N ASN A 290 -0.16 -18.25 -4.31
CA ASN A 290 -0.19 -17.95 -2.88
C ASN A 290 -0.09 -19.23 -2.04
N LEU A 291 -0.75 -20.30 -2.48
CA LEU A 291 -0.67 -21.60 -1.83
C LEU A 291 0.77 -22.12 -1.81
N LEU A 292 1.47 -22.07 -2.94
CA LEU A 292 2.86 -22.52 -2.99
C LEU A 292 3.79 -21.64 -2.14
N LEU A 293 3.63 -20.32 -2.16
CA LEU A 293 4.43 -19.43 -1.32
C LEU A 293 4.24 -19.78 0.16
N LEU A 294 3.00 -20.01 0.59
CA LEU A 294 2.70 -20.41 1.96
C LEU A 294 3.31 -21.77 2.30
N PHE A 295 3.14 -22.78 1.44
CA PHE A 295 3.72 -24.12 1.68
C PHE A 295 5.24 -24.08 1.73
N SER A 296 5.89 -23.36 0.81
CA SER A 296 7.35 -23.23 0.81
C SER A 296 7.83 -22.56 2.10
N PHE A 297 7.16 -21.49 2.51
CA PHE A 297 7.48 -20.78 3.74
C PHE A 297 7.32 -21.68 4.98
N LEU A 298 6.18 -22.37 5.11
CA LEU A 298 5.91 -23.26 6.24
C LEU A 298 6.86 -24.46 6.27
N PHE A 299 7.15 -25.06 5.10
CA PHE A 299 8.09 -26.17 5.00
C PHE A 299 9.46 -25.77 5.57
N PHE A 300 10.00 -24.63 5.15
CA PHE A 300 11.29 -24.18 5.64
C PHE A 300 11.22 -23.74 7.11
N ALA A 301 10.13 -23.12 7.54
CA ALA A 301 9.91 -22.74 8.91
C ALA A 301 9.87 -23.97 9.86
N LEU A 302 9.10 -24.99 9.52
CA LEU A 302 8.97 -26.21 10.32
C LEU A 302 10.26 -27.04 10.37
N THR A 303 11.05 -27.02 9.28
CA THR A 303 12.31 -27.76 9.22
C THR A 303 13.49 -27.04 9.87
N MET A 304 13.34 -25.78 10.28
CA MET A 304 14.38 -24.98 10.94
C MET A 304 14.92 -25.62 12.24
N ASN A 305 14.10 -26.37 12.96
CA ASN A 305 14.46 -26.97 14.25
C ASN A 305 15.18 -28.31 14.12
N ILE A 306 15.41 -28.82 12.89
CA ILE A 306 16.13 -30.06 12.70
C ILE A 306 17.63 -29.80 12.97
N PRO A 307 18.24 -30.45 14.00
CA PRO A 307 19.63 -30.26 14.33
C PRO A 307 20.55 -30.42 13.12
N ASN A 308 21.55 -29.55 13.00
CA ASN A 308 22.56 -29.57 11.95
C ASN A 308 22.14 -29.19 10.51
N ARG A 309 20.85 -28.99 10.20
CA ARG A 309 20.43 -28.58 8.84
C ARG A 309 20.51 -27.07 8.61
N TRP A 310 20.52 -26.23 9.66
CA TRP A 310 20.26 -24.80 9.58
C TRP A 310 21.36 -23.90 10.19
N GLN A 311 22.62 -24.34 10.16
CA GLN A 311 23.77 -23.53 10.60
C GLN A 311 24.28 -22.58 9.49
N GLY A 312 23.41 -22.21 8.56
CA GLY A 312 23.77 -21.30 7.47
C GLY A 312 23.93 -19.85 7.92
N PRO A 313 24.69 -19.04 7.16
CA PRO A 313 24.98 -17.65 7.48
C PRO A 313 23.76 -16.72 7.50
N CYS A 314 22.62 -17.20 6.97
CA CYS A 314 21.38 -16.43 6.86
C CYS A 314 20.31 -16.83 7.89
N ARG A 315 20.67 -17.62 8.91
CA ARG A 315 19.70 -18.13 9.90
C ARG A 315 18.93 -17.01 10.62
N GLN A 316 19.63 -15.97 11.05
CA GLN A 316 19.00 -14.85 11.78
C GLN A 316 18.00 -14.09 10.91
N GLU A 317 18.33 -13.89 9.63
CA GLU A 317 17.45 -13.23 8.67
C GLU A 317 16.20 -14.09 8.38
N LEU A 318 16.37 -15.41 8.28
CA LEU A 318 15.25 -16.33 8.10
C LEU A 318 14.33 -16.33 9.32
N ILE A 319 14.87 -16.29 10.54
CA ILE A 319 14.08 -16.16 11.77
C ILE A 319 13.32 -14.83 11.77
N LEU A 320 13.95 -13.73 11.37
CA LEU A 320 13.28 -12.43 11.28
C LEU A 320 12.15 -12.47 10.25
N LEU A 321 12.35 -13.06 9.05
CA LEU A 321 11.29 -13.24 8.07
C LEU A 321 10.14 -14.08 8.63
N TRP A 322 10.48 -15.13 9.36
CA TRP A 322 9.51 -16.00 9.98
C TRP A 322 8.67 -15.30 11.05
N LEU A 323 9.25 -14.34 11.75
CA LEU A 323 8.53 -13.48 12.69
C LEU A 323 7.74 -12.37 11.98
N LEU A 324 8.29 -11.75 10.93
CA LEU A 324 7.61 -10.66 10.21
C LEU A 324 6.29 -11.09 9.57
N VAL A 325 6.24 -12.28 8.98
CA VAL A 325 5.04 -12.77 8.28
C VAL A 325 3.80 -12.85 9.20
N PRO A 326 3.84 -13.50 10.39
CA PRO A 326 2.68 -13.51 11.29
C PRO A 326 2.25 -12.11 11.75
N PHE A 327 3.19 -11.20 12.01
CA PHE A 327 2.86 -9.84 12.43
C PHE A 327 2.23 -9.02 11.29
N LEU A 328 2.70 -9.18 10.06
CA LEU A 328 2.08 -8.56 8.89
C LEU A 328 0.70 -9.16 8.59
N LEU A 329 0.54 -10.49 8.75
CA LEU A 329 -0.77 -11.13 8.66
C LEU A 329 -1.72 -10.62 9.75
N ALA A 330 -1.27 -10.47 10.99
CA ALA A 330 -2.08 -9.88 12.06
C ALA A 330 -2.54 -8.47 11.67
N GLY A 331 -1.66 -7.66 11.07
CA GLY A 331 -2.01 -6.35 10.50
C GLY A 331 -3.05 -6.43 9.39
N SER A 332 -3.01 -7.48 8.54
CA SER A 332 -3.99 -7.73 7.48
C SER A 332 -5.36 -8.14 8.04
N PHE A 333 -5.39 -8.82 9.18
CA PHE A 333 -6.63 -9.24 9.87
C PHE A 333 -7.24 -8.14 10.76
N ALA A 334 -6.50 -7.09 11.11
CA ALA A 334 -6.98 -6.06 12.04
C ALA A 334 -8.25 -5.34 11.53
N PRO A 335 -8.32 -4.83 10.27
CA PRO A 335 -9.53 -4.17 9.78
C PRO A 335 -10.71 -5.15 9.59
N THR A 336 -11.94 -4.64 9.72
CA THR A 336 -13.18 -5.38 9.48
C THR A 336 -14.12 -4.53 8.60
N PRO A 337 -14.51 -5.05 7.42
CA PRO A 337 -14.13 -6.33 6.83
C PRO A 337 -12.66 -6.41 6.44
N ALA A 338 -12.12 -7.62 6.22
CA ALA A 338 -10.81 -7.79 5.62
C ALA A 338 -10.97 -7.82 4.08
N PHE A 339 -10.28 -6.92 3.38
CA PHE A 339 -10.29 -6.85 1.92
C PHE A 339 -9.06 -7.54 1.33
N PHE A 340 -9.14 -7.91 0.05
CA PHE A 340 -8.12 -8.67 -0.67
C PHE A 340 -6.74 -7.98 -0.64
N GLN A 341 -6.69 -6.66 -0.84
CA GLN A 341 -5.46 -5.87 -0.83
C GLN A 341 -4.71 -5.88 0.52
N TYR A 342 -5.39 -6.17 1.62
CA TYR A 342 -4.73 -6.20 2.94
C TYR A 342 -3.75 -7.38 3.08
N PHE A 343 -4.00 -8.46 2.34
CA PHE A 343 -3.14 -9.65 2.34
C PHE A 343 -1.92 -9.55 1.42
N TYR A 344 -1.75 -8.42 0.73
CA TYR A 344 -0.55 -8.13 -0.05
C TYR A 344 0.70 -7.92 0.83
N ALA A 345 0.56 -7.31 2.01
CA ALA A 345 1.68 -6.96 2.87
C ALA A 345 2.66 -8.12 3.17
N PRO A 346 2.24 -9.37 3.49
CA PRO A 346 3.15 -10.49 3.75
C PRO A 346 3.76 -11.13 2.49
N VAL A 347 3.25 -10.89 1.28
CA VAL A 347 3.63 -11.61 0.04
C VAL A 347 5.13 -11.57 -0.26
N PRO A 348 5.80 -10.40 -0.31
CA PRO A 348 7.25 -10.38 -0.58
C PRO A 348 8.07 -11.11 0.48
N PHE A 349 7.60 -11.12 1.73
CA PHE A 349 8.27 -11.79 2.86
C PHE A 349 8.07 -13.30 2.85
N LEU A 350 6.88 -13.79 2.45
CA LEU A 350 6.62 -15.20 2.19
C LEU A 350 7.53 -15.74 1.09
N LEU A 351 7.61 -15.02 -0.02
CA LEU A 351 8.48 -15.37 -1.14
C LEU A 351 9.95 -15.43 -0.70
N LEU A 352 10.44 -14.39 -0.05
CA LEU A 352 11.81 -14.35 0.46
C LEU A 352 12.06 -15.45 1.49
N GLY A 353 11.09 -15.77 2.34
CA GLY A 353 11.20 -16.86 3.31
C GLY A 353 11.52 -18.20 2.63
N GLY A 354 10.84 -18.52 1.53
CA GLY A 354 11.15 -19.69 0.70
C GLY A 354 12.55 -19.64 0.10
N VAL A 355 12.92 -18.50 -0.50
CA VAL A 355 14.26 -18.31 -1.12
C VAL A 355 15.39 -18.40 -0.10
N TYR A 356 15.23 -17.76 1.08
CA TYR A 356 16.17 -17.86 2.20
C TYR A 356 16.26 -19.29 2.76
N GLY A 357 15.11 -20.00 2.80
CA GLY A 357 15.06 -21.40 3.18
C GLY A 357 15.96 -22.25 2.28
N VAL A 358 15.78 -22.16 0.97
CA VAL A 358 16.63 -22.87 0.00
C VAL A 358 18.11 -22.49 0.16
N ALA A 359 18.42 -21.22 0.35
CA ALA A 359 19.79 -20.74 0.52
C ALA A 359 20.48 -21.29 1.78
N ASN A 360 19.72 -21.62 2.83
CA ASN A 360 20.24 -22.19 4.08
C ASN A 360 20.41 -23.72 4.06
N LEU A 361 19.97 -24.44 3.03
CA LEU A 361 20.25 -25.86 2.89
C LEU A 361 21.75 -26.09 2.80
N GLN A 362 22.26 -27.13 3.49
CA GLN A 362 23.71 -27.43 3.49
C GLN A 362 24.11 -28.18 2.22
N GLU A 363 23.27 -29.08 1.78
CA GLU A 363 23.55 -29.93 0.64
C GLU A 363 23.40 -29.17 -0.69
N GLN A 364 24.47 -29.14 -1.50
CA GLN A 364 24.49 -28.43 -2.78
C GLN A 364 23.52 -29.02 -3.80
N GLN A 365 23.36 -30.35 -3.80
CA GLN A 365 22.40 -31.01 -4.70
C GLN A 365 20.96 -30.67 -4.35
N ALA A 366 20.62 -30.59 -3.05
CA ALA A 366 19.31 -30.14 -2.60
C ALA A 366 19.04 -28.69 -3.02
N LYS A 367 20.01 -27.78 -2.87
CA LYS A 367 19.89 -26.40 -3.36
C LYS A 367 19.60 -26.34 -4.85
N MET A 368 20.27 -27.15 -5.64
CA MET A 368 20.06 -27.19 -7.09
C MET A 368 18.66 -27.68 -7.43
N LYS A 369 18.21 -28.81 -6.84
CA LYS A 369 16.86 -29.36 -7.06
C LYS A 369 15.76 -28.37 -6.69
N TRP A 370 15.85 -27.75 -5.51
CA TRP A 370 14.87 -26.75 -5.07
C TRP A 370 14.88 -25.47 -5.92
N SER A 371 16.06 -25.06 -6.41
CA SER A 371 16.17 -23.93 -7.32
C SER A 371 15.53 -24.21 -8.67
N LEU A 372 15.71 -25.42 -9.22
CA LEU A 372 15.05 -25.84 -10.46
C LEU A 372 13.53 -25.94 -10.29
N LEU A 373 13.05 -26.47 -9.14
CA LEU A 373 11.63 -26.53 -8.83
C LEU A 373 11.03 -25.10 -8.74
N LEU A 374 11.73 -24.16 -8.10
CA LEU A 374 11.33 -22.77 -8.05
C LEU A 374 11.21 -22.17 -9.47
N LEU A 375 12.20 -22.39 -10.32
CA LEU A 375 12.17 -21.90 -11.71
C LEU A 375 11.03 -22.53 -12.53
N ALA A 376 10.80 -23.84 -12.39
CA ALA A 376 9.67 -24.51 -13.03
C ALA A 376 8.34 -23.88 -12.60
N HIS A 377 8.22 -23.57 -11.30
CA HIS A 377 7.03 -22.90 -10.77
C HIS A 377 6.84 -21.49 -11.35
N VAL A 378 7.92 -20.72 -11.51
CA VAL A 378 7.88 -19.41 -12.19
C VAL A 378 7.26 -19.53 -13.58
N VAL A 379 7.69 -20.53 -14.37
CA VAL A 379 7.17 -20.74 -15.73
C VAL A 379 5.66 -21.02 -15.70
N VAL A 380 5.22 -21.90 -14.79
CA VAL A 380 3.80 -22.23 -14.64
C VAL A 380 2.98 -21.00 -14.23
N MET A 381 3.45 -20.24 -13.23
CA MET A 381 2.72 -19.06 -12.73
C MET A 381 2.72 -17.91 -13.74
N ALA A 382 3.83 -17.67 -14.43
CA ALA A 382 3.88 -16.64 -15.47
C ALA A 382 2.94 -16.98 -16.63
N GLY A 383 2.86 -18.25 -17.03
CA GLY A 383 1.93 -18.70 -18.06
C GLY A 383 0.46 -18.66 -17.62
N ALA A 384 0.16 -19.02 -16.36
CA ALA A 384 -1.22 -19.08 -15.87
C ALA A 384 -1.84 -17.70 -15.56
N TYR A 385 -1.04 -16.76 -15.04
CA TYR A 385 -1.54 -15.48 -14.54
C TYR A 385 -0.79 -14.27 -15.09
N GLY A 386 0.52 -14.36 -15.31
CA GLY A 386 1.37 -13.22 -15.65
C GLY A 386 0.99 -12.59 -16.98
N LEU A 387 0.77 -13.37 -18.03
CA LEU A 387 0.46 -12.85 -19.37
C LEU A 387 -0.84 -12.05 -19.36
N LYS A 388 -1.88 -12.58 -18.73
CA LYS A 388 -3.19 -11.92 -18.64
C LYS A 388 -3.12 -10.61 -17.85
N SER A 389 -2.33 -10.56 -16.78
CA SER A 389 -2.22 -9.38 -15.92
C SER A 389 -1.54 -8.18 -16.61
N TYR A 390 -0.82 -8.42 -17.72
CA TYR A 390 -0.03 -7.40 -18.43
C TYR A 390 -0.42 -7.26 -19.91
N GLU A 391 -1.64 -7.63 -20.28
CA GLU A 391 -2.17 -7.48 -21.66
C GLU A 391 -2.16 -6.01 -22.12
N SER A 392 -2.37 -5.07 -21.18
CA SER A 392 -2.36 -3.64 -21.46
C SER A 392 -1.02 -3.09 -21.96
N VAL A 393 0.07 -3.89 -21.92
CA VAL A 393 1.39 -3.42 -22.40
C VAL A 393 1.39 -2.99 -23.87
N GLN A 394 0.49 -3.54 -24.69
CA GLN A 394 0.27 -3.12 -26.08
C GLN A 394 -0.22 -1.67 -26.21
N ASP A 395 -0.87 -1.15 -25.16
CA ASP A 395 -1.41 0.20 -25.09
C ASP A 395 -0.53 1.17 -24.29
N LEU A 396 0.70 0.75 -23.95
CA LEU A 396 1.65 1.55 -23.15
C LEU A 396 1.85 2.96 -23.70
N PHE A 397 1.91 3.12 -25.01
CA PHE A 397 2.16 4.40 -25.67
C PHE A 397 0.87 5.16 -26.02
N ARG A 398 -0.30 4.61 -25.70
CA ARG A 398 -1.61 5.28 -25.87
C ARG A 398 -1.99 5.99 -24.57
N ILE A 399 -1.27 7.08 -24.27
CA ILE A 399 -1.36 7.80 -22.99
C ILE A 399 -2.79 8.33 -22.76
N GLU A 400 -3.51 8.69 -23.80
CA GLU A 400 -4.91 9.10 -23.77
C GLU A 400 -5.87 8.01 -23.25
N GLY A 401 -5.46 6.75 -23.35
CA GLY A 401 -6.17 5.60 -22.77
C GLY A 401 -5.88 5.35 -21.31
N TRP A 402 -4.92 6.02 -20.71
CA TRP A 402 -4.60 5.86 -19.31
C TRP A 402 -5.68 6.47 -18.42
N LEU A 403 -6.18 5.71 -17.46
CA LEU A 403 -7.24 6.17 -16.57
C LEU A 403 -6.90 7.49 -15.85
N PRO A 404 -5.68 7.72 -15.33
CA PRO A 404 -5.34 9.00 -14.70
C PRO A 404 -5.44 10.20 -15.66
N VAL A 405 -5.12 9.99 -16.94
CA VAL A 405 -5.23 11.04 -17.97
C VAL A 405 -6.71 11.33 -18.27
N GLN A 406 -7.53 10.29 -18.38
CA GLN A 406 -8.98 10.44 -18.56
C GLN A 406 -9.63 11.13 -17.36
N ALA A 407 -9.23 10.76 -16.12
CA ALA A 407 -9.71 11.42 -14.93
C ALA A 407 -9.35 12.92 -14.89
N HIS A 408 -8.14 13.26 -15.31
CA HIS A 408 -7.71 14.65 -15.43
C HIS A 408 -8.53 15.42 -16.48
N GLN A 409 -8.82 14.82 -17.64
CA GLN A 409 -9.66 15.45 -18.68
C GLN A 409 -11.07 15.76 -18.15
N VAL A 410 -11.68 14.84 -17.40
CA VAL A 410 -12.96 15.09 -16.73
C VAL A 410 -12.85 16.21 -15.70
N GLY A 411 -11.76 16.25 -14.95
CA GLY A 411 -11.47 17.32 -14.01
C GLY A 411 -11.38 18.69 -14.71
N VAL A 412 -10.65 18.77 -15.81
CA VAL A 412 -10.51 19.98 -16.63
C VAL A 412 -11.89 20.45 -17.13
N GLU A 413 -12.72 19.54 -17.64
CA GLU A 413 -14.09 19.85 -18.07
C GLU A 413 -14.94 20.46 -16.94
N ILE A 414 -14.81 19.91 -15.72
CA ILE A 414 -15.45 20.47 -14.51
C ILE A 414 -14.89 21.86 -14.21
N GLY A 415 -13.55 22.01 -14.18
CA GLY A 415 -12.89 23.27 -13.85
C GLY A 415 -13.19 24.39 -14.86
N GLU A 416 -13.27 24.08 -16.16
CA GLU A 416 -13.68 25.03 -17.20
C GLU A 416 -15.13 25.49 -17.03
N THR A 417 -15.99 24.60 -16.50
CA THR A 417 -17.42 24.87 -16.31
C THR A 417 -17.71 25.69 -15.04
N VAL A 418 -17.10 25.32 -13.90
CA VAL A 418 -17.38 25.97 -12.59
C VAL A 418 -16.31 26.97 -12.18
N GLY A 419 -15.21 27.08 -12.93
CA GLY A 419 -14.05 27.88 -12.56
C GLY A 419 -13.41 27.39 -11.25
N GLN A 420 -13.10 28.32 -10.36
CA GLN A 420 -12.65 28.02 -8.99
C GLN A 420 -13.81 27.86 -8.01
N GLY A 421 -15.02 27.58 -8.53
CA GLY A 421 -16.20 27.35 -7.72
C GLY A 421 -16.12 26.08 -6.89
N ARG A 422 -16.98 26.00 -5.89
CA ARG A 422 -17.02 24.89 -4.95
C ARG A 422 -17.98 23.81 -5.44
N VAL A 423 -17.48 22.60 -5.59
CA VAL A 423 -18.24 21.42 -6.07
C VAL A 423 -18.61 20.51 -4.89
N LEU A 424 -19.90 20.22 -4.74
CA LEU A 424 -20.41 19.22 -3.81
C LEU A 424 -20.31 17.84 -4.44
N THR A 425 -19.57 16.91 -3.82
CA THR A 425 -19.35 15.56 -4.38
C THR A 425 -18.80 14.58 -3.34
N LEU A 426 -19.05 13.30 -3.57
CA LEU A 426 -18.35 12.17 -2.92
C LEU A 426 -17.17 11.64 -3.75
N ALA A 427 -16.88 12.25 -4.91
CA ALA A 427 -15.74 11.92 -5.77
C ALA A 427 -14.77 13.12 -5.91
N PRO A 428 -14.13 13.58 -4.81
CA PRO A 428 -13.39 14.85 -4.74
C PRO A 428 -12.19 14.93 -5.68
N LEU A 429 -11.66 13.79 -6.13
CA LEU A 429 -10.55 13.75 -7.06
C LEU A 429 -10.86 14.51 -8.36
N PHE A 430 -12.05 14.33 -8.94
CA PHE A 430 -12.37 14.94 -10.23
C PHE A 430 -12.36 16.47 -10.21
N PRO A 431 -13.09 17.16 -9.31
CA PRO A 431 -12.99 18.62 -9.24
C PRO A 431 -11.56 19.13 -8.98
N LEU A 432 -10.83 18.44 -8.09
CA LEU A 432 -9.46 18.82 -7.74
C LEU A 432 -8.47 18.66 -8.89
N GLU A 433 -8.64 17.68 -9.78
CA GLU A 433 -7.86 17.56 -11.03
C GLU A 433 -8.09 18.76 -11.98
N GLY A 434 -9.25 19.42 -11.88
CA GLY A 434 -9.59 20.63 -12.64
C GLY A 434 -9.37 21.93 -11.88
N ARG A 435 -8.72 21.92 -10.71
CA ARG A 435 -8.49 23.08 -9.83
C ARG A 435 -9.77 23.75 -9.31
N ALA A 436 -10.92 23.07 -9.37
CA ALA A 436 -12.12 23.51 -8.67
C ALA A 436 -11.99 23.18 -7.18
N GLN A 437 -12.69 23.92 -6.33
CA GLN A 437 -12.72 23.69 -4.91
C GLN A 437 -13.73 22.59 -4.56
N ILE A 438 -13.56 21.98 -3.40
CA ILE A 438 -14.52 21.03 -2.81
C ILE A 438 -14.96 21.54 -1.44
N TYR A 439 -16.01 20.94 -0.90
CA TYR A 439 -16.28 21.09 0.54
C TYR A 439 -15.34 20.17 1.30
N GLU A 440 -14.57 20.70 2.22
CA GLU A 440 -13.50 20.02 2.95
C GLU A 440 -14.03 18.81 3.74
N GLN A 441 -15.29 18.86 4.20
CA GLN A 441 -15.99 17.78 4.90
C GLN A 441 -16.13 16.51 4.05
N PHE A 442 -16.09 16.64 2.71
CA PHE A 442 -16.17 15.55 1.75
C PHE A 442 -14.81 15.17 1.15
N ALA A 443 -13.69 15.65 1.71
CA ALA A 443 -12.34 15.32 1.23
C ALA A 443 -12.03 13.81 1.22
N THR A 444 -12.68 13.06 2.10
CA THR A 444 -12.56 11.58 2.13
C THR A 444 -13.61 10.88 1.26
N GLY A 445 -14.33 11.61 0.42
CA GLY A 445 -15.41 11.05 -0.40
C GLY A 445 -16.49 10.37 0.45
N ALA A 446 -16.90 9.19 0.04
CA ALA A 446 -17.95 8.44 0.72
C ALA A 446 -17.59 7.97 2.14
N PHE A 447 -16.31 8.00 2.54
CA PHE A 447 -15.88 7.37 3.80
C PHE A 447 -16.42 8.09 5.05
N ALA A 448 -16.35 9.42 5.10
CA ALA A 448 -16.95 10.19 6.19
C ALA A 448 -18.47 10.10 6.16
N TRP A 449 -19.04 10.32 4.98
CA TRP A 449 -20.46 10.40 4.73
C TRP A 449 -21.24 9.15 5.16
N ARG A 450 -20.76 7.97 4.75
CA ARG A 450 -21.46 6.70 5.02
C ARG A 450 -21.49 6.31 6.50
N VAL A 451 -20.54 6.77 7.32
CA VAL A 451 -20.51 6.45 8.75
C VAL A 451 -21.18 7.53 9.61
N ALA A 452 -21.39 8.72 9.06
CA ALA A 452 -21.91 9.87 9.79
C ALA A 452 -23.24 9.59 10.53
N PRO A 453 -24.25 8.89 9.97
CA PRO A 453 -25.48 8.59 10.69
C PRO A 453 -25.29 7.74 11.95
N LEU A 454 -24.20 6.97 12.03
CA LEU A 454 -23.87 6.09 13.14
C LEU A 454 -23.05 6.78 14.24
N VAL A 455 -22.48 7.96 13.93
CA VAL A 455 -21.66 8.73 14.86
C VAL A 455 -22.54 9.68 15.64
N PRO A 456 -22.49 9.70 17.00
CA PRO A 456 -23.24 10.66 17.79
C PRO A 456 -22.97 12.12 17.37
N GLU A 457 -24.00 12.95 17.31
CA GLU A 457 -23.90 14.35 16.84
C GLU A 457 -22.76 15.14 17.51
N GLN A 458 -22.62 15.01 18.84
CA GLN A 458 -21.53 15.69 19.56
C GLN A 458 -20.13 15.28 19.07
N ASP A 459 -19.96 14.01 18.69
CA ASP A 459 -18.69 13.52 18.15
C ASP A 459 -18.54 13.93 16.68
N ARG A 460 -19.61 13.92 15.86
CA ARG A 460 -19.59 14.39 14.45
C ARG A 460 -19.07 15.83 14.38
N ARG A 461 -19.62 16.73 15.20
CA ARG A 461 -19.19 18.14 15.26
C ARG A 461 -17.71 18.30 15.65
N ARG A 462 -17.18 17.42 16.52
CA ARG A 462 -15.77 17.46 16.94
C ARG A 462 -14.79 16.97 15.88
N VAL A 463 -15.25 16.11 14.99
CA VAL A 463 -14.42 15.49 13.95
C VAL A 463 -14.77 15.97 12.54
N GLU A 464 -15.64 16.99 12.46
CA GLU A 464 -16.05 17.66 11.21
C GLU A 464 -16.69 16.74 10.17
N ILE A 465 -17.42 15.70 10.63
CA ILE A 465 -18.16 14.78 9.78
C ILE A 465 -19.61 15.26 9.69
N LEU A 466 -20.15 15.34 8.49
CA LEU A 466 -21.53 15.71 8.20
C LEU A 466 -22.39 14.50 7.85
N SER A 467 -23.64 14.52 8.32
CA SER A 467 -24.72 13.62 7.90
C SER A 467 -25.67 14.32 6.91
N ALA A 468 -26.60 13.58 6.34
CA ALA A 468 -27.63 14.14 5.46
C ALA A 468 -28.49 15.22 6.17
N ASP A 469 -28.70 15.09 7.48
CA ASP A 469 -29.43 16.08 8.28
C ASP A 469 -28.69 17.42 8.39
N ASP A 470 -27.36 17.40 8.37
CA ASP A 470 -26.51 18.59 8.49
C ASP A 470 -26.32 19.30 7.13
N LEU A 471 -26.70 18.62 6.00
CA LEU A 471 -26.44 19.09 4.64
C LEU A 471 -27.18 20.38 4.29
N ALA A 472 -28.44 20.49 4.71
CA ALA A 472 -29.28 21.65 4.39
C ALA A 472 -28.70 22.96 4.97
N ASP A 473 -28.22 22.92 6.19
CA ASP A 473 -27.61 24.08 6.85
C ASP A 473 -26.31 24.50 6.16
N LEU A 474 -25.46 23.52 5.80
CA LEU A 474 -24.22 23.78 5.07
C LEU A 474 -24.50 24.45 3.72
N LEU A 475 -25.42 23.88 2.93
CA LEU A 475 -25.69 24.34 1.56
C LEU A 475 -26.52 25.64 1.52
N HIS A 476 -27.27 25.93 2.58
CA HIS A 476 -27.92 27.23 2.73
C HIS A 476 -26.88 28.34 2.99
N ALA A 477 -25.89 28.07 3.83
CA ALA A 477 -24.82 29.03 4.14
C ALA A 477 -23.83 29.19 2.97
N HIS A 478 -23.56 28.10 2.24
CA HIS A 478 -22.58 28.04 1.16
C HIS A 478 -23.15 27.22 -0.02
N PRO A 479 -23.97 27.81 -0.91
CA PRO A 479 -24.52 27.10 -2.06
C PRO A 479 -23.39 26.62 -2.98
N PRO A 480 -23.51 25.39 -3.55
CA PRO A 480 -22.49 24.85 -4.47
C PRO A 480 -22.58 25.51 -5.86
N ASP A 481 -21.41 25.80 -6.45
CA ASP A 481 -21.29 26.22 -7.84
C ASP A 481 -21.44 25.05 -8.82
N GLY A 482 -21.36 23.82 -8.32
CA GLY A 482 -21.64 22.58 -9.04
C GLY A 482 -21.88 21.42 -8.07
N ILE A 483 -22.66 20.43 -8.52
CA ILE A 483 -22.91 19.20 -7.76
C ILE A 483 -22.57 18.02 -8.68
N LEU A 484 -21.53 17.26 -8.36
CA LEU A 484 -21.11 16.10 -9.15
C LEU A 484 -21.61 14.82 -8.50
N VAL A 485 -22.40 14.04 -9.26
CA VAL A 485 -22.99 12.75 -8.85
C VAL A 485 -22.80 11.68 -9.91
N GLY A 486 -23.04 10.41 -9.55
CA GLY A 486 -22.99 9.24 -10.44
C GLY A 486 -21.76 8.37 -10.22
N TYR A 487 -20.98 8.59 -9.14
CA TYR A 487 -19.83 7.77 -8.79
C TYR A 487 -20.11 6.82 -7.62
N GLU A 488 -20.76 7.31 -6.53
CA GLU A 488 -21.04 6.55 -5.31
C GLU A 488 -22.50 6.04 -5.19
N GLY A 489 -23.25 6.17 -6.26
CA GLY A 489 -24.60 5.59 -6.36
C GLY A 489 -25.60 6.15 -5.33
N GLU A 490 -26.24 5.26 -4.56
CA GLU A 490 -27.30 5.65 -3.60
C GLU A 490 -26.81 6.61 -2.51
N LEU A 491 -25.53 6.63 -2.19
CA LEU A 491 -24.98 7.56 -1.20
C LEU A 491 -25.08 9.01 -1.63
N GLU A 492 -25.21 9.28 -2.94
CA GLU A 492 -25.31 10.63 -3.51
C GLU A 492 -26.77 11.11 -3.64
N GLN A 493 -27.75 10.28 -3.26
CA GLN A 493 -29.16 10.61 -3.38
C GLN A 493 -29.53 11.96 -2.71
N PRO A 494 -29.05 12.31 -1.48
CA PRO A 494 -29.34 13.62 -0.89
C PRO A 494 -28.80 14.79 -1.70
N PHE A 495 -27.68 14.62 -2.41
CA PHE A 495 -27.11 15.66 -3.28
C PHE A 495 -27.95 15.87 -4.52
N LEU A 496 -28.46 14.77 -5.11
CA LEU A 496 -29.35 14.81 -6.26
C LEU A 496 -30.68 15.48 -5.90
N GLU A 497 -31.27 15.13 -4.76
CA GLU A 497 -32.51 15.75 -4.25
C GLU A 497 -32.35 17.26 -4.06
N TYR A 498 -31.23 17.70 -3.47
CA TYR A 498 -30.91 19.11 -3.33
C TYR A 498 -30.79 19.81 -4.70
N ALA A 499 -30.07 19.20 -5.66
CA ALA A 499 -29.90 19.73 -7.00
C ALA A 499 -31.26 19.95 -7.70
N GLN A 500 -32.14 18.94 -7.65
CA GLN A 500 -33.47 19.00 -8.26
C GLN A 500 -34.38 20.04 -7.57
N ALA A 501 -34.38 20.06 -6.25
CA ALA A 501 -35.22 21.00 -5.48
C ALA A 501 -34.83 22.47 -5.69
N ASN A 502 -33.55 22.75 -5.98
CA ASN A 502 -33.03 24.10 -6.19
C ASN A 502 -32.84 24.45 -7.68
N GLY A 503 -33.39 23.66 -8.61
CA GLY A 503 -33.44 24.00 -10.04
C GLY A 503 -32.10 23.89 -10.77
N TYR A 504 -31.13 23.14 -10.23
CA TYR A 504 -29.87 22.85 -10.92
C TYR A 504 -30.12 22.09 -12.22
N ARG A 505 -29.30 22.33 -13.23
CA ARG A 505 -29.41 21.72 -14.56
C ARG A 505 -28.30 20.66 -14.77
N PRO A 506 -28.65 19.44 -15.22
CA PRO A 506 -27.68 18.38 -15.44
C PRO A 506 -26.84 18.60 -16.69
N LEU A 507 -25.53 18.41 -16.57
CA LEU A 507 -24.54 18.32 -17.65
C LEU A 507 -23.85 16.95 -17.55
N PRO A 508 -24.13 16.01 -18.49
CA PRO A 508 -23.45 14.71 -18.51
C PRO A 508 -21.97 14.89 -18.87
N LEU A 509 -21.06 14.21 -18.14
CA LEU A 509 -19.63 14.20 -18.40
C LEU A 509 -19.18 12.92 -19.11
N ALA A 510 -17.99 12.96 -19.71
CA ALA A 510 -17.45 11.87 -20.54
C ALA A 510 -17.27 10.53 -19.79
N ASN A 511 -17.09 10.55 -18.50
CA ASN A 511 -16.92 9.36 -17.65
C ASN A 511 -18.23 8.75 -17.12
N GLY A 512 -19.39 9.28 -17.56
CA GLY A 512 -20.71 8.83 -17.14
C GLY A 512 -21.24 9.46 -15.83
N THR A 513 -20.45 10.33 -15.17
CA THR A 513 -20.96 11.15 -14.06
C THR A 513 -21.75 12.35 -14.59
N VAL A 514 -22.52 13.02 -13.72
CA VAL A 514 -23.34 14.19 -14.07
C VAL A 514 -22.98 15.36 -13.18
N LEU A 515 -22.59 16.48 -13.80
CA LEU A 515 -22.38 17.76 -13.11
C LEU A 515 -23.68 18.57 -13.17
N TRP A 516 -24.26 18.90 -12.03
CA TRP A 516 -25.43 19.75 -11.92
C TRP A 516 -24.98 21.19 -11.68
N LEU A 517 -25.44 22.12 -12.50
CA LEU A 517 -25.07 23.55 -12.47
C LEU A 517 -26.23 24.40 -11.93
N PRO A 518 -25.94 25.48 -11.20
CA PRO A 518 -26.97 26.36 -10.68
C PRO A 518 -27.86 26.93 -11.80
N PRO A 519 -29.11 27.35 -11.46
CA PRO A 519 -30.08 27.85 -12.45
C PRO A 519 -29.64 29.11 -13.20
#